data_2e5186b16d776e954d24c19bf0589480
#
_entry.id   2e5186b16d776e954d24c19bf0589480
#
_cell.length_a   1.000
_cell.length_b   1.000
_cell.length_c   1.000
_cell.angle_alpha   90.00
_cell.angle_beta   90.00
_cell.angle_gamma   90.00
#
_symmetry.space_group_name_H-M   'P 1'
#
loop_
_entity.id
_entity.type
_entity.pdbx_description
1 polymer ?
#
loop_
_entity_poly.entity_id
_entity_poly.type
_entity_poly.pdbx_seq_one_letter_code
_entity_poly.pdbx_strand_id
1 'polypeptide(L)'
;MGASKLHAIRISVETEFVEEKSSIEHNRYFFSYTITISNDGIIPAQLVSRHWIITDANEQSFEVKGLGVIGEQPLIQPHESYTYTSGTELNTPVGSMHGSYQMVSEDGTSFDAEIPMFILSMPRTFH
;
A
#
# COMPACT_ATOMS: atom_id res chain seq x y z
N MET A 1 9.76 26.20 -5.82
CA MET A 1 10.53 25.15 -6.02
C MET A 1 10.88 24.36 -4.82
N GLY A 2 11.55 24.87 -3.88
CA GLY A 2 12.07 24.10 -2.79
C GLY A 2 11.05 23.40 -1.94
N ALA A 3 9.94 24.07 -1.65
CA ALA A 3 8.94 23.52 -0.74
C ALA A 3 8.36 22.20 -1.23
N SER A 4 8.19 22.04 -2.52
CA SER A 4 7.59 20.83 -3.06
C SER A 4 8.51 19.62 -2.93
N LYS A 5 9.77 19.83 -2.56
CA LYS A 5 10.73 18.72 -2.40
C LYS A 5 10.87 18.27 -0.95
N LEU A 6 10.28 18.99 0.00
CA LEU A 6 10.42 18.61 1.40
C LEU A 6 9.75 17.28 1.70
N HIS A 7 8.53 17.09 1.20
CA HIS A 7 7.73 15.91 1.51
C HIS A 7 7.38 15.13 0.25
N ALA A 8 8.37 14.87 -0.58
CA ALA A 8 8.17 14.19 -1.85
C ALA A 8 8.28 12.67 -1.66
N ILE A 9 7.18 12.04 -1.35
CA ILE A 9 7.10 10.59 -1.17
C ILE A 9 6.49 9.98 -2.41
N ARG A 10 7.17 8.98 -2.97
CA ARG A 10 6.73 8.29 -4.16
C ARG A 10 6.45 6.83 -3.79
N ILE A 11 5.29 6.33 -4.20
CA ILE A 11 4.86 4.98 -3.84
C ILE A 11 4.64 4.17 -5.10
N SER A 12 5.25 2.98 -5.16
CA SER A 12 5.02 2.05 -6.25
C SER A 12 4.53 0.74 -5.67
N VAL A 13 3.72 0.01 -6.44
CA VAL A 13 3.04 -1.19 -5.97
C VAL A 13 3.16 -2.28 -7.03
N GLU A 14 3.45 -3.50 -6.57
CA GLU A 14 3.38 -4.69 -7.40
C GLU A 14 2.44 -5.68 -6.71
N THR A 15 1.57 -6.32 -7.47
CA THR A 15 0.59 -7.24 -6.91
C THR A 15 0.76 -8.62 -7.49
N GLU A 16 0.33 -9.62 -6.72
CA GLU A 16 0.39 -11.00 -7.16
C GLU A 16 -0.79 -11.78 -6.58
N PHE A 17 -1.45 -12.56 -7.43
CA PHE A 17 -2.47 -13.51 -6.97
C PHE A 17 -1.75 -14.73 -6.40
N VAL A 18 -2.10 -15.11 -5.17
CA VAL A 18 -1.44 -16.21 -4.48
C VAL A 18 -2.36 -17.42 -4.49
N GLU A 19 -2.19 -18.25 -5.51
CA GLU A 19 -3.07 -19.38 -5.74
C GLU A 19 -3.10 -20.36 -4.57
N GLU A 20 -1.95 -20.64 -4.00
CA GLU A 20 -1.86 -21.63 -2.91
C GLU A 20 -2.53 -21.18 -1.61
N LYS A 21 -2.85 -19.90 -1.49
CA LYS A 21 -3.57 -19.37 -0.33
C LYS A 21 -5.02 -19.05 -0.65
N SER A 22 -5.45 -19.37 -1.87
CA SER A 22 -6.79 -19.07 -2.34
C SER A 22 -7.63 -20.32 -2.42
N SER A 23 -8.95 -20.15 -2.41
CA SER A 23 -9.90 -21.24 -2.59
C SER A 23 -11.07 -20.69 -3.43
N ILE A 24 -10.97 -20.90 -4.74
CA ILE A 24 -11.99 -20.40 -5.67
C ILE A 24 -13.35 -21.02 -5.35
N GLU A 25 -13.36 -22.28 -4.96
CA GLU A 25 -14.54 -22.99 -4.54
C GLU A 25 -15.28 -22.29 -3.41
N HIS A 26 -14.55 -21.64 -2.52
CA HIS A 26 -15.12 -20.97 -1.35
C HIS A 26 -15.11 -19.46 -1.49
N ASN A 27 -14.89 -18.94 -2.71
CA ASN A 27 -14.83 -17.50 -2.99
C ASN A 27 -13.79 -16.80 -2.13
N ARG A 28 -12.60 -17.38 -2.08
CA ARG A 28 -11.50 -16.83 -1.31
C ARG A 28 -10.33 -16.58 -2.26
N TYR A 29 -10.03 -15.31 -2.49
CA TYR A 29 -9.00 -14.89 -3.44
C TYR A 29 -7.96 -14.10 -2.67
N PHE A 30 -6.78 -14.70 -2.51
CA PHE A 30 -5.71 -14.08 -1.74
C PHE A 30 -4.72 -13.41 -2.67
N PHE A 31 -4.34 -12.18 -2.33
CA PHE A 31 -3.39 -11.39 -3.10
C PHE A 31 -2.29 -10.90 -2.17
N SER A 32 -1.06 -10.90 -2.68
CA SER A 32 0.02 -10.20 -2.01
C SER A 32 0.28 -8.90 -2.76
N TYR A 33 0.77 -7.90 -2.04
CA TYR A 33 1.16 -6.65 -2.65
C TYR A 33 2.47 -6.21 -2.03
N THR A 34 3.39 -5.78 -2.90
CA THR A 34 4.69 -5.31 -2.50
C THR A 34 4.75 -3.81 -2.77
N ILE A 35 5.03 -3.05 -1.73
CA ILE A 35 5.01 -1.60 -1.81
C ILE A 35 6.41 -1.08 -1.56
N THR A 36 6.84 -0.17 -2.44
CA THR A 36 8.10 0.54 -2.28
C THR A 36 7.79 2.01 -2.03
N ILE A 37 8.25 2.51 -0.90
CA ILE A 37 8.05 3.88 -0.47
C ILE A 37 9.40 4.58 -0.60
N SER A 38 9.47 5.55 -1.51
CA SER A 38 10.73 6.24 -1.81
C SER A 38 10.65 7.69 -1.34
N ASN A 39 11.68 8.14 -0.65
CA ASN A 39 11.76 9.52 -0.21
C ASN A 39 12.59 10.31 -1.22
N ASP A 40 11.89 11.04 -2.09
CA ASP A 40 12.54 11.89 -3.09
C ASP A 40 12.72 13.32 -2.58
N GLY A 41 12.42 13.54 -1.31
CA GLY A 41 12.55 14.86 -0.69
C GLY A 41 13.95 15.10 -0.16
N ILE A 42 14.08 16.14 0.64
CA ILE A 42 15.39 16.56 1.17
C ILE A 42 15.55 16.35 2.67
N ILE A 43 14.50 15.90 3.35
CA ILE A 43 14.59 15.60 4.79
C ILE A 43 14.02 14.21 5.07
N PRO A 44 14.46 13.56 6.15
CA PRO A 44 13.92 12.25 6.51
C PRO A 44 12.43 12.32 6.87
N ALA A 45 11.73 11.23 6.62
CA ALA A 45 10.31 11.12 6.95
C ALA A 45 10.05 9.74 7.54
N GLN A 46 9.26 9.72 8.62
CA GLN A 46 8.92 8.48 9.29
C GLN A 46 7.48 8.10 8.98
N LEU A 47 7.27 6.84 8.63
CA LEU A 47 5.93 6.29 8.44
C LEU A 47 5.38 5.93 9.81
N VAL A 48 4.26 6.53 10.20
CA VAL A 48 3.68 6.34 11.53
C VAL A 48 2.51 5.38 11.48
N SER A 49 1.61 5.54 10.51
CA SER A 49 0.40 4.72 10.42
C SER A 49 -0.04 4.55 8.98
N ARG A 50 -0.99 3.64 8.78
CA ARG A 50 -1.54 3.35 7.46
C ARG A 50 -3.06 3.37 7.49
N HIS A 51 -3.64 3.70 6.37
CA HIS A 51 -5.08 3.67 6.18
C HIS A 51 -5.37 3.10 4.79
N TRP A 52 -6.08 1.99 4.76
CA TRP A 52 -6.44 1.31 3.51
C TRP A 52 -7.94 1.29 3.32
N ILE A 53 -8.37 1.43 2.06
CA ILE A 53 -9.74 1.19 1.65
C ILE A 53 -9.68 0.10 0.58
N ILE A 54 -10.33 -1.02 0.86
CA ILE A 54 -10.30 -2.20 0.00
C ILE A 54 -11.70 -2.43 -0.53
N THR A 55 -11.85 -2.50 -1.84
CA THR A 55 -13.16 -2.62 -2.49
C THR A 55 -13.19 -3.87 -3.36
N ASP A 56 -14.23 -4.70 -3.20
CA ASP A 56 -14.38 -5.91 -4.00
C ASP A 56 -15.19 -5.62 -5.28
N ALA A 57 -15.42 -6.65 -6.09
CA ALA A 57 -16.12 -6.49 -7.37
C ALA A 57 -17.61 -6.17 -7.20
N ASN A 58 -18.14 -6.37 -5.99
CA ASN A 58 -19.53 -6.04 -5.68
C ASN A 58 -19.66 -4.66 -5.06
N GLU A 59 -18.59 -3.86 -5.14
CA GLU A 59 -18.54 -2.50 -4.62
C GLU A 59 -18.69 -2.43 -3.11
N GLN A 60 -18.37 -3.53 -2.42
CA GLN A 60 -18.34 -3.53 -0.98
C GLN A 60 -16.94 -3.13 -0.54
N SER A 61 -16.87 -2.14 0.35
CA SER A 61 -15.60 -1.61 0.82
C SER A 61 -15.44 -1.82 2.30
N PHE A 62 -14.19 -2.01 2.72
CA PHE A 62 -13.87 -2.02 4.13
C PHE A 62 -12.55 -1.28 4.34
N GLU A 63 -12.40 -0.76 5.55
CA GLU A 63 -11.24 0.04 5.91
C GLU A 63 -10.34 -0.72 6.86
N VAL A 64 -9.03 -0.49 6.71
CA VAL A 64 -8.03 -1.02 7.65
C VAL A 64 -7.17 0.15 8.08
N LYS A 65 -7.09 0.40 9.39
CA LYS A 65 -6.22 1.42 9.96
C LYS A 65 -5.30 0.76 10.98
N GLY A 66 -4.06 1.20 11.03
CA GLY A 66 -3.14 0.64 12.00
C GLY A 66 -1.84 1.41 12.04
N LEU A 67 -1.06 1.15 13.09
CA LEU A 67 0.25 1.75 13.23
C LEU A 67 1.25 1.02 12.38
N GLY A 68 2.10 1.78 11.71
CA GLY A 68 3.19 1.22 10.93
C GLY A 68 2.78 0.32 9.79
N VAL A 69 3.74 -0.43 9.30
CA VAL A 69 3.55 -1.47 8.30
C VAL A 69 4.36 -2.69 8.74
N ILE A 70 3.73 -3.87 8.70
CA ILE A 70 4.36 -5.14 9.13
C ILE A 70 5.15 -5.01 10.45
N GLY A 71 4.56 -4.27 11.41
CA GLY A 71 5.17 -4.14 12.73
C GLY A 71 6.27 -3.10 12.84
N GLU A 72 6.47 -2.26 11.82
CA GLU A 72 7.54 -1.27 11.80
C GLU A 72 7.04 0.12 11.47
N GLN A 73 7.75 1.12 11.98
CA GLN A 73 7.50 2.52 11.64
C GLN A 73 8.81 3.07 11.06
N PRO A 74 9.12 2.74 9.81
CA PRO A 74 10.43 3.04 9.26
C PRO A 74 10.67 4.54 9.06
N LEU A 75 11.90 4.94 9.37
CA LEU A 75 12.39 6.28 9.06
C LEU A 75 13.11 6.19 7.72
N ILE A 76 12.64 6.91 6.73
CA ILE A 76 13.17 6.83 5.38
C ILE A 76 13.98 8.08 5.09
N GLN A 77 15.28 7.91 4.87
CA GLN A 77 16.18 9.02 4.58
C GLN A 77 15.99 9.52 3.15
N PRO A 78 16.39 10.76 2.86
CA PRO A 78 16.32 11.26 1.48
C PRO A 78 17.06 10.31 0.53
N HIS A 79 16.43 10.04 -0.61
CA HIS A 79 16.97 9.16 -1.67
C HIS A 79 17.03 7.70 -1.28
N GLU A 80 16.38 7.33 -0.17
CA GLU A 80 16.25 5.94 0.24
C GLU A 80 14.84 5.45 0.02
N SER A 81 14.70 4.14 0.01
CA SER A 81 13.40 3.49 -0.15
C SER A 81 13.21 2.43 0.91
N TYR A 82 11.95 2.19 1.26
CA TYR A 82 11.55 1.11 2.14
C TYR A 82 10.56 0.24 1.39
N THR A 83 10.82 -1.07 1.34
CA THR A 83 9.98 -2.02 0.60
C THR A 83 9.44 -3.07 1.57
N TYR A 84 8.14 -3.37 1.46
CA TYR A 84 7.55 -4.42 2.26
C TYR A 84 6.47 -5.13 1.44
N THR A 85 6.15 -6.37 1.86
CA THR A 85 5.11 -7.17 1.23
C THR A 85 4.07 -7.53 2.28
N SER A 86 2.81 -7.40 1.93
CA SER A 86 1.71 -7.78 2.79
C SER A 86 0.65 -8.47 1.93
N GLY A 87 -0.48 -8.80 2.51
CA GLY A 87 -1.51 -9.51 1.76
C GLY A 87 -2.91 -9.15 2.19
N THR A 88 -3.86 -9.50 1.32
CA THR A 88 -5.27 -9.30 1.61
C THR A 88 -6.07 -10.41 0.92
N GLU A 89 -7.25 -10.69 1.45
CA GLU A 89 -8.15 -11.68 0.88
C GLU A 89 -9.43 -10.98 0.45
N LEU A 90 -9.88 -11.30 -0.77
CA LEU A 90 -11.16 -10.80 -1.29
C LEU A 90 -12.12 -11.95 -1.46
N ASN A 91 -13.41 -11.64 -1.50
CA ASN A 91 -14.46 -12.61 -1.80
C ASN A 91 -14.73 -12.71 -3.30
N THR A 92 -14.08 -11.87 -4.10
CA THR A 92 -14.28 -11.81 -5.54
C THR A 92 -12.92 -11.87 -6.22
N PRO A 93 -12.88 -12.30 -7.49
CA PRO A 93 -11.59 -12.45 -8.19
C PRO A 93 -10.94 -11.13 -8.59
N VAL A 94 -11.64 -10.02 -8.45
CA VAL A 94 -11.11 -8.70 -8.81
C VAL A 94 -11.54 -7.72 -7.74
N GLY A 95 -10.65 -6.79 -7.41
CA GLY A 95 -10.97 -5.70 -6.50
C GLY A 95 -9.93 -4.60 -6.63
N SER A 96 -9.95 -3.67 -5.70
CA SER A 96 -9.01 -2.56 -5.72
C SER A 96 -8.64 -2.16 -4.29
N MET A 97 -7.50 -1.50 -4.19
CA MET A 97 -7.04 -0.92 -2.92
C MET A 97 -6.52 0.48 -3.18
N HIS A 98 -6.78 1.37 -2.23
CA HIS A 98 -6.13 2.67 -2.20
C HIS A 98 -6.07 3.14 -0.75
N GLY A 99 -5.36 4.19 -0.50
CA GLY A 99 -5.26 4.69 0.87
C GLY A 99 -4.16 5.70 1.04
N SER A 100 -3.59 5.73 2.25
CA SER A 100 -2.55 6.69 2.56
C SER A 100 -1.69 6.19 3.72
N TYR A 101 -0.48 6.72 3.78
CA TYR A 101 0.37 6.57 4.95
C TYR A 101 0.41 7.92 5.65
N GLN A 102 0.29 7.90 6.98
CA GLN A 102 0.44 9.10 7.78
C GLN A 102 1.90 9.17 8.17
N MET A 103 2.56 10.26 7.79
CA MET A 103 4.01 10.41 7.94
C MET A 103 4.35 11.67 8.73
N VAL A 104 5.51 11.64 9.36
CA VAL A 104 6.04 12.80 10.06
C VAL A 104 7.46 13.03 9.55
N SER A 105 7.73 14.21 9.04
CA SER A 105 9.07 14.54 8.60
C SER A 105 9.91 15.06 9.75
N GLU A 106 11.22 15.12 9.52
CA GLU A 106 12.20 15.49 10.57
C GLU A 106 11.90 16.85 11.17
N ASP A 107 11.30 17.76 10.41
CA ASP A 107 10.96 19.09 10.90
C ASP A 107 9.67 19.10 11.73
N GLY A 108 9.10 17.92 12.01
CA GLY A 108 7.90 17.81 12.82
C GLY A 108 6.60 17.94 12.06
N THR A 109 6.65 18.13 10.76
CA THR A 109 5.44 18.26 9.93
C THR A 109 4.78 16.92 9.72
N SER A 110 3.48 16.85 10.01
CA SER A 110 2.67 15.65 9.72
C SER A 110 2.02 15.82 8.36
N PHE A 111 2.04 14.77 7.56
CA PHE A 111 1.42 14.80 6.24
C PHE A 111 1.01 13.42 5.83
N ASP A 112 0.10 13.35 4.86
CA ASP A 112 -0.35 12.08 4.29
C ASP A 112 0.36 11.85 2.96
N ALA A 113 0.89 10.63 2.79
CA ALA A 113 1.42 10.19 1.50
C ALA A 113 0.36 9.31 0.86
N GLU A 114 -0.20 9.77 -0.24
CA GLU A 114 -1.27 9.05 -0.92
C GLU A 114 -0.77 7.80 -1.62
N ILE A 115 -1.51 6.71 -1.45
CA ILE A 115 -1.26 5.47 -2.17
C ILE A 115 -2.26 5.44 -3.32
N PRO A 116 -1.80 5.58 -4.57
CA PRO A 116 -2.73 5.56 -5.71
C PRO A 116 -3.46 4.23 -5.78
N MET A 117 -4.69 4.27 -6.27
CA MET A 117 -5.48 3.05 -6.41
C MET A 117 -4.79 2.05 -7.32
N PHE A 118 -4.78 0.79 -6.89
CA PHE A 118 -4.29 -0.29 -7.73
C PHE A 118 -5.28 -1.44 -7.72
N ILE A 119 -5.20 -2.25 -8.77
CA ILE A 119 -6.16 -3.33 -9.01
C ILE A 119 -5.57 -4.65 -8.52
N LEU A 120 -6.42 -5.44 -7.86
CA LEU A 120 -6.12 -6.82 -7.50
C LEU A 120 -6.94 -7.69 -8.46
N SER A 121 -6.27 -8.55 -9.20
CA SER A 121 -6.97 -9.33 -10.23
C SER A 121 -6.37 -10.72 -10.35
N MET A 122 -7.24 -11.72 -10.21
CA MET A 122 -6.84 -13.09 -10.49
C MET A 122 -6.56 -13.20 -11.98
N PRO A 123 -5.42 -13.80 -12.38
CA PRO A 123 -5.11 -13.93 -13.80
C PRO A 123 -6.13 -14.75 -14.53
N ARG A 124 -6.40 -14.37 -15.77
CA ARG A 124 -7.27 -15.16 -16.63
C ARG A 124 -6.46 -16.25 -17.31
N THR A 125 -7.10 -17.41 -17.46
CA THR A 125 -6.49 -18.53 -18.16
C THR A 125 -7.21 -18.69 -19.50
N PHE A 126 -6.44 -18.74 -20.57
CA PHE A 126 -6.98 -18.94 -21.92
C PHE A 126 -6.60 -20.32 -22.43
N HIS A 127 -7.52 -20.95 -23.11
CA HIS A 127 -7.31 -22.28 -23.66
C HIS A 127 -7.61 -22.30 -25.14
#